data_eb2207f777d5c25ed858c58102044b2b
#
_entry.id   eb2207f777d5c25ed858c58102044b2b
#
_cell.length_a   1.000
_cell.length_b   1.000
_cell.length_c   1.000
_cell.angle_alpha   90.00
_cell.angle_beta   90.00
_cell.angle_gamma   90.00
#
_symmetry.space_group_name_H-M   'P 1'
#
loop_
_entity.id
_entity.type
_entity.pdbx_description
1 polymer ?
#
loop_
_entity_poly.entity_id
_entity_poly.type
_entity_poly.pdbx_seq_one_letter_code
_entity_poly.pdbx_strand_id
1 'polypeptide(L)'
;MDIKEIYKKIDQYDVILADTYAKRLNALRTVAQYKSDNKLPIIDELRNAAIIASAEQVTEDDKLRPYVKNFMEEAVEISNSFIRNHMQQHIFIIGMPGAGKTTVGRALAERLGMD
;
A
#
# COMPACT_ATOMS: atom_id res chain seq x y z
N MET A 1 21.18 19.19 22.73
CA MET A 1 20.27 18.62 21.73
C MET A 1 18.96 19.41 21.73
N ASP A 2 18.60 19.96 20.60
CA ASP A 2 17.35 20.70 20.48
C ASP A 2 16.27 19.76 19.93
N ILE A 3 15.28 19.46 20.76
CA ILE A 3 14.20 18.54 20.39
C ILE A 3 13.38 19.05 19.19
N LYS A 4 13.29 20.37 19.04
CA LYS A 4 12.58 20.96 17.90
C LYS A 4 13.24 20.60 16.57
N GLU A 5 14.56 20.56 16.53
CA GLU A 5 15.29 20.16 15.34
C GLU A 5 15.09 18.69 15.01
N ILE A 6 15.01 17.86 16.04
CA ILE A 6 14.74 16.43 15.85
C ILE A 6 13.32 16.24 15.29
N TYR A 7 12.33 16.95 15.83
CA TYR A 7 10.97 16.90 15.29
C TYR A 7 10.90 17.36 13.83
N LYS A 8 11.68 18.37 13.45
CA LYS A 8 11.76 18.80 12.05
C LYS A 8 12.25 17.67 11.14
N LYS A 9 13.26 16.93 11.60
CA LYS A 9 13.76 15.78 10.85
C LYS A 9 12.70 14.69 10.71
N ILE A 10 11.99 14.40 11.80
CA ILE A 10 10.91 13.41 11.78
C ILE A 10 9.84 13.85 10.78
N ASP A 11 9.44 15.12 10.81
CA ASP A 11 8.45 15.66 9.87
C ASP A 11 8.90 15.49 8.42
N GLN A 12 10.17 15.70 8.14
CA GLN A 12 10.74 15.48 6.80
C GLN A 12 10.66 14.02 6.40
N TYR A 13 11.01 13.11 7.31
CA TYR A 13 10.89 11.68 7.04
C TYR A 13 9.45 11.27 6.81
N ASP A 14 8.51 11.83 7.57
CA ASP A 14 7.09 11.53 7.42
C ASP A 14 6.57 11.93 6.04
N VAL A 15 6.98 13.10 5.56
CA VAL A 15 6.61 13.57 4.22
C VAL A 15 7.18 12.65 3.14
N ILE A 16 8.45 12.27 3.27
CA ILE A 16 9.11 11.37 2.33
C ILE A 16 8.42 10.01 2.33
N LEU A 17 8.08 9.51 3.52
CA LEU A 17 7.41 8.23 3.69
C LEU A 17 6.06 8.23 3.00
N ALA A 18 5.24 9.25 3.27
CA ALA A 18 3.90 9.37 2.68
C ALA A 18 3.97 9.51 1.16
N ASP A 19 4.86 10.37 0.66
CA ASP A 19 5.03 10.60 -0.77
C ASP A 19 5.52 9.33 -1.47
N THR A 20 6.49 8.66 -0.89
CA THR A 20 7.05 7.42 -1.45
C THR A 20 6.00 6.32 -1.49
N TYR A 21 5.20 6.20 -0.43
CA TYR A 21 4.15 5.18 -0.39
C TYR A 21 3.06 5.46 -1.44
N ALA A 22 2.67 6.72 -1.61
CA ALA A 22 1.71 7.10 -2.66
C ALA A 22 2.23 6.73 -4.05
N LYS A 23 3.51 6.99 -4.31
CA LYS A 23 4.15 6.61 -5.58
C LYS A 23 4.18 5.10 -5.77
N ARG A 24 4.44 4.36 -4.68
CA ARG A 24 4.41 2.91 -4.71
C ARG A 24 3.03 2.38 -5.06
N LEU A 25 1.98 2.93 -4.46
CA LEU A 25 0.60 2.55 -4.76
C LEU A 25 0.25 2.84 -6.23
N ASN A 26 0.68 3.98 -6.74
CA ASN A 26 0.43 4.33 -8.13
C ASN A 26 1.12 3.36 -9.10
N ALA A 27 2.36 2.96 -8.80
CA ALA A 27 3.07 1.96 -9.58
C ALA A 27 2.37 0.60 -9.55
N LEU A 28 1.88 0.21 -8.38
CA LEU A 28 1.13 -1.04 -8.21
C LEU A 28 -0.17 -1.04 -9.02
N ARG A 29 -0.83 0.10 -9.12
CA ARG A 29 -2.03 0.24 -9.96
C ARG A 29 -1.72 -0.10 -11.42
N THR A 30 -0.60 0.38 -11.92
CA THR A 30 -0.15 0.08 -13.28
C THR A 30 0.15 -1.41 -13.45
N VAL A 31 0.85 -2.00 -12.47
CA VAL A 31 1.16 -3.44 -12.50
C VAL A 31 -0.11 -4.28 -12.45
N ALA A 32 -1.06 -3.90 -11.60
CA ALA A 32 -2.32 -4.61 -11.47
C ALA A 32 -3.11 -4.58 -12.78
N GLN A 33 -3.12 -3.45 -13.46
CA GLN A 33 -3.80 -3.32 -14.75
C GLN A 33 -3.14 -4.21 -15.81
N TYR A 34 -1.81 -4.22 -15.87
CA TYR A 34 -1.07 -5.10 -16.77
C TYR A 34 -1.41 -6.56 -16.52
N LYS A 35 -1.40 -6.98 -15.26
CA LYS A 35 -1.70 -8.36 -14.89
C LYS A 35 -3.13 -8.73 -15.23
N SER A 36 -4.07 -7.84 -14.99
CA SER A 36 -5.47 -8.05 -15.34
C SER A 36 -5.64 -8.23 -16.85
N ASP A 37 -5.00 -7.37 -17.65
CA ASP A 37 -5.08 -7.41 -19.10
C ASP A 37 -4.48 -8.70 -19.67
N ASN A 38 -3.49 -9.25 -19.00
CA ASN A 38 -2.81 -10.47 -19.42
C ASN A 38 -3.28 -11.73 -18.68
N LYS A 39 -4.35 -11.62 -17.89
CA LYS A 39 -4.95 -12.74 -17.14
C LYS A 39 -3.96 -13.40 -16.19
N LEU A 40 -3.12 -12.60 -15.57
CA LEU A 40 -2.16 -13.05 -14.56
C LEU A 40 -2.71 -12.81 -13.16
N PRO A 41 -2.27 -13.59 -12.14
CA PRO A 41 -2.66 -13.32 -10.77
C PRO A 41 -2.21 -11.94 -10.34
N ILE A 42 -3.12 -11.14 -9.82
CA ILE A 42 -2.85 -9.73 -9.50
C ILE A 42 -2.02 -9.60 -8.23
N ILE A 43 -2.32 -10.41 -7.22
CA ILE A 43 -1.59 -10.40 -5.96
C ILE A 43 -0.59 -11.55 -5.97
N ASP A 44 0.68 -11.22 -5.74
CA ASP A 44 1.78 -12.17 -5.71
C ASP A 44 2.32 -12.28 -4.29
N GLU A 45 1.89 -13.33 -3.59
CA GLU A 45 2.25 -13.55 -2.19
C GLU A 45 3.74 -13.82 -2.00
N LEU A 46 4.37 -14.51 -2.94
CA LEU A 46 5.80 -14.78 -2.88
C LEU A 46 6.62 -13.50 -3.01
N ARG A 47 6.21 -12.63 -3.94
CA ARG A 47 6.85 -11.34 -4.10
C ARG A 47 6.67 -10.48 -2.86
N ASN A 48 5.47 -10.47 -2.28
CA ASN A 48 5.19 -9.72 -1.06
C ASN A 48 6.06 -10.17 0.11
N ALA A 49 6.24 -11.48 0.27
CA ALA A 49 7.12 -12.03 1.29
C ALA A 49 8.59 -11.60 1.04
N ALA A 50 9.02 -11.59 -0.20
CA ALA A 50 10.37 -11.16 -0.57
C ALA A 50 10.60 -9.67 -0.27
N ILE A 51 9.58 -8.84 -0.48
CA ILE A 51 9.63 -7.41 -0.17
C ILE A 51 9.84 -7.20 1.34
N ILE A 52 9.10 -7.92 2.16
CA ILE A 52 9.19 -7.84 3.61
C ILE A 52 10.59 -8.29 4.08
N ALA A 53 11.08 -9.39 3.55
CA ALA A 53 12.41 -9.90 3.87
C ALA A 53 13.51 -8.91 3.48
N SER A 54 13.38 -8.28 2.31
CA SER A 54 14.32 -7.25 1.85
C SER A 54 14.36 -6.06 2.81
N ALA A 55 13.20 -5.63 3.29
CA ALA A 55 13.09 -4.52 4.22
C ALA A 55 13.83 -4.82 5.53
N GLU A 56 13.73 -6.06 6.02
CA GLU A 56 14.47 -6.49 7.19
C GLU A 56 15.98 -6.43 6.95
N GLN A 57 16.43 -6.89 5.78
CA GLN A 57 17.85 -6.95 5.46
C GLN A 57 18.49 -5.57 5.34
N VAL A 58 17.76 -4.57 4.83
CA VAL A 58 18.32 -3.21 4.71
C VAL A 58 18.32 -2.46 6.02
N THR A 59 17.69 -2.99 7.06
CA THR A 59 17.68 -2.38 8.39
C THR A 59 18.88 -2.88 9.18
N GLU A 60 19.88 -2.01 9.34
CA GLU A 60 21.13 -2.39 10.00
C GLU A 60 20.99 -2.59 11.50
N ASP A 61 20.15 -1.79 12.15
CA ASP A 61 19.96 -1.85 13.61
C ASP A 61 18.99 -2.98 13.96
N ASP A 62 19.50 -3.99 14.64
CA ASP A 62 18.71 -5.17 15.05
C ASP A 62 17.49 -4.81 15.89
N LYS A 63 17.57 -3.73 16.66
CA LYS A 63 16.47 -3.28 17.51
C LYS A 63 15.31 -2.71 16.70
N LEU A 64 15.61 -2.18 15.53
CA LEU A 64 14.61 -1.57 14.65
C LEU A 64 13.96 -2.58 13.69
N ARG A 65 14.63 -3.69 13.40
CA ARG A 65 14.15 -4.67 12.41
C ARG A 65 12.72 -5.15 12.64
N PRO A 66 12.32 -5.55 13.86
CA PRO A 66 10.94 -6.03 14.04
C PRO A 66 9.91 -4.95 13.75
N TYR A 67 10.22 -3.70 14.02
CA TYR A 67 9.31 -2.59 13.75
C TYR A 67 9.20 -2.29 12.27
N VAL A 68 10.34 -2.32 11.56
CA VAL A 68 10.36 -2.14 10.10
C VAL A 68 9.61 -3.28 9.43
N LYS A 69 9.80 -4.51 9.89
CA LYS A 69 9.07 -5.67 9.39
C LYS A 69 7.56 -5.48 9.55
N ASN A 70 7.11 -5.11 10.75
CA ASN A 70 5.71 -4.88 11.02
C ASN A 70 5.14 -3.79 10.13
N PHE A 71 5.88 -2.70 9.95
CA PHE A 71 5.48 -1.62 9.06
C PHE A 71 5.29 -2.11 7.64
N MET A 72 6.24 -2.88 7.12
CA MET A 72 6.16 -3.39 5.75
C MET A 72 5.04 -4.40 5.57
N GLU A 73 4.80 -5.24 6.57
CA GLU A 73 3.66 -6.16 6.55
C GLU A 73 2.33 -5.40 6.41
N GLU A 74 2.16 -4.35 7.20
CA GLU A 74 0.97 -3.50 7.12
C GLU A 74 0.89 -2.74 5.80
N ALA A 75 2.02 -2.22 5.33
CA ALA A 75 2.08 -1.50 4.06
C ALA A 75 1.68 -2.39 2.89
N VAL A 76 2.14 -3.64 2.88
CA VAL A 76 1.78 -4.63 1.87
C VAL A 76 0.29 -4.99 1.97
N GLU A 77 -0.23 -5.16 3.18
CA GLU A 77 -1.64 -5.46 3.40
C GLU A 77 -2.54 -4.34 2.89
N ILE A 78 -2.19 -3.09 3.19
CA ILE A 78 -2.91 -1.91 2.69
C ILE A 78 -2.84 -1.86 1.16
N SER A 79 -1.67 -2.17 0.60
CA SER A 79 -1.48 -2.20 -0.86
C SER A 79 -2.37 -3.24 -1.52
N ASN A 80 -2.47 -4.42 -0.92
CA ASN A 80 -3.35 -5.48 -1.43
C ASN A 80 -4.82 -5.03 -1.41
N SER A 81 -5.24 -4.37 -0.33
CA SER A 81 -6.60 -3.83 -0.23
C SER A 81 -6.86 -2.78 -1.29
N PHE A 82 -5.90 -1.90 -1.53
CA PHE A 82 -5.98 -0.88 -2.56
C PHE A 82 -6.16 -1.50 -3.95
N ILE A 83 -5.35 -2.51 -4.26
CA ILE A 83 -5.41 -3.21 -5.55
C ILE A 83 -6.77 -3.89 -5.74
N ARG A 84 -7.25 -4.61 -4.73
CA ARG A 84 -8.53 -5.28 -4.79
C ARG A 84 -9.66 -4.29 -5.02
N ASN A 85 -9.64 -3.18 -4.30
CA ASN A 85 -10.66 -2.14 -4.45
C ASN A 85 -10.63 -1.52 -5.84
N HIS A 86 -9.45 -1.18 -6.32
CA HIS A 86 -9.28 -0.59 -7.65
C HIS A 86 -9.83 -1.51 -8.73
N MET A 87 -9.51 -2.80 -8.67
CA MET A 87 -9.97 -3.77 -9.67
C MET A 87 -11.47 -4.03 -9.56
N GLN A 88 -12.00 -4.10 -8.35
CA GLN A 88 -13.45 -4.27 -8.14
C GLN A 88 -14.24 -3.09 -8.70
N GLN A 89 -13.77 -1.86 -8.45
CA GLN A 89 -14.42 -0.66 -8.99
C GLN A 89 -14.41 -0.69 -10.52
N HIS A 90 -13.32 -1.10 -11.11
CA HIS A 90 -13.19 -1.23 -12.54
C HIS A 90 -14.21 -2.24 -13.11
N ILE A 91 -14.35 -3.38 -12.45
CA ILE A 91 -15.31 -4.40 -12.83
C ILE A 91 -16.74 -3.88 -12.71
N PHE A 92 -17.07 -3.20 -11.64
CA PHE A 92 -18.41 -2.62 -11.44
C PHE A 92 -18.77 -1.59 -12.49
N ILE A 93 -17.82 -0.79 -12.92
CA ILE A 93 -18.04 0.20 -13.97
C ILE A 93 -18.41 -0.49 -15.28
N ILE A 94 -17.79 -1.62 -15.57
CA ILE A 94 -18.00 -2.34 -16.81
C ILE A 94 -19.29 -3.16 -16.81
N GLY A 95 -19.57 -3.90 -15.72
CA GLY A 95 -20.55 -4.94 -15.74
C GLY A 95 -21.73 -4.86 -14.79
N MET A 96 -21.70 -3.93 -13.81
CA MET A 96 -22.68 -3.95 -12.73
C MET A 96 -23.37 -2.61 -12.55
N PRO A 97 -24.68 -2.61 -12.25
CA PRO A 97 -25.36 -1.40 -11.82
C PRO A 97 -24.70 -0.81 -10.56
N GLY A 98 -24.82 0.46 -10.34
CA GLY A 98 -24.08 1.17 -9.33
C GLY A 98 -24.44 0.92 -7.87
N ALA A 99 -25.48 0.17 -7.57
CA ALA A 99 -25.99 0.04 -6.20
C ALA A 99 -24.97 -0.53 -5.21
N GLY A 100 -24.31 -1.63 -5.54
CA GLY A 100 -23.30 -2.25 -4.67
C GLY A 100 -21.97 -1.53 -4.71
N LYS A 101 -21.69 -0.85 -5.80
CA LYS A 101 -20.42 -0.14 -6.01
C LYS A 101 -20.20 0.96 -4.98
N THR A 102 -21.19 1.77 -4.72
CA THR A 102 -21.08 2.87 -3.77
C THR A 102 -20.76 2.37 -2.36
N THR A 103 -21.45 1.33 -1.93
CA THR A 103 -21.24 0.73 -0.61
C THR A 103 -19.82 0.19 -0.46
N VAL A 104 -19.33 -0.54 -1.45
CA VAL A 104 -17.98 -1.12 -1.43
C VAL A 104 -16.92 -0.02 -1.40
N GLY A 105 -17.05 0.98 -2.26
CA GLY A 105 -16.10 2.09 -2.31
C GLY A 105 -16.03 2.86 -0.99
N ARG A 106 -17.17 3.11 -0.36
CA ARG A 106 -17.22 3.81 0.91
C ARG A 106 -16.56 3.02 2.03
N ALA A 107 -16.86 1.73 2.14
CA ALA A 107 -16.28 0.88 3.17
C ALA A 107 -14.75 0.82 3.06
N LEU A 108 -14.22 0.72 1.85
CA LEU A 108 -12.79 0.67 1.63
C LEU A 108 -12.11 2.01 1.90
N ALA A 109 -12.75 3.12 1.54
CA ALA A 109 -12.23 4.43 1.85
C ALA A 109 -12.12 4.65 3.36
N GLU A 110 -13.13 4.23 4.11
CA GLU A 110 -13.10 4.31 5.58
C GLU A 110 -11.97 3.47 6.17
N ARG A 111 -11.77 2.25 5.69
CA ARG A 111 -10.69 1.37 6.16
C ARG A 111 -9.31 1.97 5.92
N LEU A 112 -9.14 2.68 4.81
CA LEU A 112 -7.88 3.29 4.45
C LEU A 112 -7.71 4.70 5.04
N GLY A 113 -8.71 5.20 5.78
CA GLY A 113 -8.66 6.53 6.35
C GLY A 113 -8.86 7.63 5.33
N MET A 114 -9.47 7.32 4.21
CA MET A 114 -9.78 8.27 3.15
C MET A 114 -11.29 8.48 3.10
N ASP A 115 -11.72 9.66 3.36
CA ASP A 115 -13.15 10.02 3.30
C ASP A 115 -13.49 10.78 2.04
#